data_b56993d944a6320db3b8766f014cf826
#
_entry.id   b56993d944a6320db3b8766f014cf826
#
_cell.length_a   1.000
_cell.length_b   1.000
_cell.length_c   1.000
_cell.angle_alpha   90.00
_cell.angle_beta   90.00
_cell.angle_gamma   90.00
#
_symmetry.space_group_name_H-M   'P 1'
#
loop_
_entity.id
_entity.type
_entity.pdbx_description
1 polymer ?
#
loop_
_entity_poly.entity_id
_entity_poly.type
_entity_poly.pdbx_seq_one_letter_code
_entity_poly.pdbx_strand_id
1 'polypeptide(L)'
;MFTKSDAFSSFSVDDIDKAKRFYGETLGLEVRDGMMGNLDIRLGNGARAFVYVKPDHQPATFTVLNFVTDDVEKSVDDLNARGVATKIYDDSELPDMPPNDEKGIMRDEKNRAGMAWFKDPAGNVLAVVSESLPD
;
A
#
# COMPACT_ATOMS: atom_id res chain seq x y z
N MET A 1 -12.44 4.65 26.68
CA MET A 1 -11.25 5.49 26.82
C MET A 1 -10.94 6.24 25.54
N PHE A 2 -10.91 5.60 24.38
CA PHE A 2 -10.53 6.25 23.11
C PHE A 2 -11.68 6.49 22.14
N THR A 3 -12.93 6.38 22.59
CA THR A 3 -14.11 6.46 21.72
C THR A 3 -14.26 7.80 20.98
N LYS A 4 -13.66 8.87 21.49
CA LYS A 4 -13.68 10.21 20.88
C LYS A 4 -12.30 10.66 20.39
N SER A 5 -11.32 9.77 20.41
CA SER A 5 -9.97 10.08 19.94
C SER A 5 -9.84 9.84 18.44
N ASP A 6 -9.22 10.76 17.75
CA ASP A 6 -8.76 10.52 16.39
C ASP A 6 -7.58 9.56 16.46
N ALA A 7 -7.39 8.80 15.39
CA ALA A 7 -6.27 7.86 15.29
C ALA A 7 -5.67 7.93 13.90
N PHE A 8 -4.37 7.66 13.82
CA PHE A 8 -3.70 7.54 12.53
C PHE A 8 -2.71 6.38 12.61
N SER A 9 -2.37 5.83 11.43
CA SER A 9 -1.40 4.75 11.32
C SER A 9 -0.01 5.30 11.08
N SER A 10 1.01 4.54 11.46
CA SER A 10 2.39 4.89 11.16
C SER A 10 3.19 3.65 10.80
N PHE A 11 4.22 3.85 9.98
CA PHE A 11 5.20 2.81 9.68
C PHE A 11 6.55 3.45 9.38
N SER A 12 7.60 2.65 9.46
CA SER A 12 8.96 3.15 9.30
C SER A 12 9.51 2.89 7.90
N VAL A 13 10.51 3.68 7.56
CA VAL A 13 11.32 3.52 6.35
C VAL A 13 12.79 3.72 6.72
N ASP A 14 13.69 3.36 5.83
CA ASP A 14 15.12 3.54 6.03
C ASP A 14 15.66 4.82 5.38
N ASP A 15 14.95 5.40 4.41
CA ASP A 15 15.37 6.59 3.67
C ASP A 15 14.16 7.46 3.39
N ILE A 16 14.08 8.61 4.06
CA ILE A 16 12.90 9.48 3.98
C ILE A 16 12.77 10.15 2.61
N ASP A 17 13.88 10.46 1.94
CA ASP A 17 13.82 11.10 0.63
C ASP A 17 13.29 10.15 -0.44
N LYS A 18 13.70 8.89 -0.37
CA LYS A 18 13.15 7.85 -1.26
C LYS A 18 11.66 7.63 -1.00
N ALA A 19 11.25 7.62 0.26
CA ALA A 19 9.85 7.48 0.63
C ALA A 19 9.03 8.67 0.10
N LYS A 20 9.54 9.89 0.26
CA LYS A 20 8.86 11.09 -0.21
C LYS A 20 8.63 11.04 -1.73
N ARG A 21 9.64 10.65 -2.49
CA ARG A 21 9.51 10.50 -3.94
C ARG A 21 8.52 9.41 -4.32
N PHE A 22 8.58 8.28 -3.64
CA PHE A 22 7.69 7.16 -3.95
C PHE A 22 6.23 7.51 -3.69
N TYR A 23 5.92 7.96 -2.48
CA TYR A 23 4.54 8.26 -2.10
C TYR A 23 4.01 9.52 -2.79
N GLY A 24 4.83 10.54 -2.94
CA GLY A 24 4.42 11.81 -3.54
C GLY A 24 4.43 11.82 -5.06
N GLU A 25 5.48 11.29 -5.68
CA GLU A 25 5.64 11.35 -7.13
C GLU A 25 5.14 10.08 -7.80
N THR A 26 5.59 8.91 -7.36
CA THR A 26 5.22 7.65 -8.01
C THR A 26 3.75 7.31 -7.77
N LEU A 27 3.29 7.37 -6.52
CA LEU A 27 1.89 7.08 -6.21
C LEU A 27 0.96 8.29 -6.33
N GLY A 28 1.53 9.51 -6.40
CA GLY A 28 0.74 10.72 -6.57
C GLY A 28 -0.06 11.15 -5.35
N LEU A 29 0.35 10.73 -4.15
CA LEU A 29 -0.34 11.10 -2.92
C LEU A 29 0.06 12.49 -2.44
N GLU A 30 -0.80 13.12 -1.65
CA GLU A 30 -0.46 14.36 -0.97
C GLU A 30 0.46 14.05 0.20
N VAL A 31 1.72 14.45 0.09
CA VAL A 31 2.74 14.24 1.12
C VAL A 31 3.14 15.59 1.70
N ARG A 32 3.04 15.70 3.01
CA ARG A 32 3.44 16.91 3.75
C ARG A 32 4.62 16.61 4.64
N ASP A 33 5.43 17.62 4.91
CA ASP A 33 6.51 17.48 5.90
C ASP A 33 5.87 17.38 7.29
N GLY A 34 6.26 16.33 8.01
CA GLY A 34 5.79 16.08 9.36
C GLY A 34 6.84 16.45 10.39
N MET A 35 6.60 16.02 11.63
CA MET A 35 7.54 16.28 12.72
C MET A 35 8.90 15.66 12.47
N MET A 36 9.96 16.35 12.84
CA MET A 36 11.34 15.84 12.84
C MET A 36 11.82 15.38 11.47
N GLY A 37 11.33 16.04 10.40
CA GLY A 37 11.75 15.71 9.03
C GLY A 37 11.10 14.46 8.45
N ASN A 38 10.09 13.92 9.12
CA ASN A 38 9.34 12.76 8.64
C ASN A 38 8.19 13.19 7.73
N LEU A 39 7.38 12.25 7.27
CA LEU A 39 6.31 12.52 6.31
C LEU A 39 4.94 12.30 6.92
N ASP A 40 4.00 13.12 6.49
CA ASP A 40 2.58 12.97 6.80
C ASP A 40 1.85 12.78 5.47
N ILE A 41 1.38 11.57 5.21
CA ILE A 41 0.70 11.23 3.97
C ILE A 41 -0.80 11.43 4.19
N ARG A 42 -1.43 12.25 3.32
CA ARG A 42 -2.86 12.46 3.34
C ARG A 42 -3.53 11.48 2.38
N LEU A 43 -4.54 10.80 2.86
CA LEU A 43 -5.27 9.81 2.09
C LEU A 43 -6.67 10.33 1.79
N GLY A 44 -7.38 9.68 0.87
CA GLY A 44 -8.79 9.94 0.65
C GLY A 44 -9.56 9.73 1.96
N ASN A 45 -10.76 10.22 2.09
CA ASN A 45 -11.60 10.10 3.28
C ASN A 45 -11.07 10.80 4.56
N GLY A 46 -10.06 11.65 4.46
CA GLY A 46 -9.50 12.36 5.60
C GLY A 46 -8.53 11.56 6.47
N ALA A 47 -8.27 10.30 6.12
CA ALA A 47 -7.29 9.50 6.83
C ALA A 47 -5.87 9.96 6.54
N ARG A 48 -4.94 9.58 7.40
CA ARG A 48 -3.53 9.89 7.20
C ARG A 48 -2.63 8.78 7.72
N ALA A 49 -1.42 8.72 7.19
CA ALA A 49 -0.38 7.83 7.64
C ALA A 49 0.90 8.63 7.90
N PHE A 50 1.54 8.36 9.02
CA PHE A 50 2.81 8.99 9.40
C PHE A 50 3.95 8.04 9.05
N VAL A 51 4.89 8.52 8.25
CA VAL A 51 6.05 7.73 7.80
C VAL A 51 7.31 8.34 8.40
N TYR A 52 8.06 7.54 9.14
CA TYR A 52 9.23 8.03 9.87
C TYR A 52 10.46 7.19 9.56
N VAL A 53 11.63 7.84 9.64
CA VAL A 53 12.91 7.15 9.50
C VAL A 53 13.23 6.43 10.80
N LYS A 54 13.62 5.16 10.67
CA LYS A 54 14.07 4.35 11.81
C LYS A 54 15.41 3.73 11.42
N PRO A 55 16.50 4.01 12.16
CA PRO A 55 17.83 3.52 11.77
C PRO A 55 17.94 2.01 11.67
N ASP A 56 17.19 1.28 12.47
CA ASP A 56 17.13 -0.17 12.46
C ASP A 56 15.84 -0.68 11.78
N HIS A 57 15.37 0.04 10.76
CA HIS A 57 14.14 -0.32 10.05
C HIS A 57 14.16 -1.78 9.58
N GLN A 58 13.08 -2.49 9.89
CA GLN A 58 12.78 -3.82 9.38
C GLN A 58 11.49 -3.71 8.56
N PRO A 59 11.50 -4.10 7.28
CA PRO A 59 10.28 -4.05 6.50
C PRO A 59 9.24 -5.00 7.07
N ALA A 60 7.99 -4.52 7.09
CA ALA A 60 6.88 -5.35 7.53
C ALA A 60 6.66 -6.49 6.54
N THR A 61 6.39 -7.69 7.05
CA THR A 61 6.05 -8.84 6.21
C THR A 61 4.57 -8.91 5.90
N PHE A 62 3.79 -8.01 6.49
CA PHE A 62 2.35 -7.87 6.31
C PHE A 62 2.02 -6.53 5.64
N THR A 63 0.81 -6.41 5.12
CA THR A 63 0.35 -5.19 4.45
C THR A 63 0.17 -4.06 5.45
N VAL A 64 0.88 -2.95 5.26
CA VAL A 64 0.80 -1.79 6.16
C VAL A 64 -0.20 -0.75 5.69
N LEU A 65 -0.57 -0.75 4.40
CA LEU A 65 -1.49 0.23 3.84
C LEU A 65 -2.21 -0.40 2.64
N ASN A 66 -3.52 -0.27 2.61
CA ASN A 66 -4.34 -0.78 1.52
C ASN A 66 -5.02 0.40 0.81
N PHE A 67 -4.83 0.50 -0.50
CA PHE A 67 -5.51 1.49 -1.33
C PHE A 67 -6.75 0.86 -1.94
N VAL A 68 -7.90 1.45 -1.71
CA VAL A 68 -9.17 0.96 -2.25
C VAL A 68 -9.38 1.54 -3.64
N THR A 69 -9.76 0.71 -4.58
CA THR A 69 -9.99 1.10 -5.98
C THR A 69 -11.25 0.42 -6.51
N ASP A 70 -11.84 1.01 -7.54
CA ASP A 70 -12.96 0.39 -8.27
C ASP A 70 -12.47 -0.64 -9.28
N ASP A 71 -11.20 -0.56 -9.68
CA ASP A 71 -10.64 -1.37 -10.77
C ASP A 71 -9.19 -1.72 -10.44
N VAL A 72 -8.98 -2.91 -9.87
CA VAL A 72 -7.65 -3.39 -9.48
C VAL A 72 -6.75 -3.53 -10.71
N GLU A 73 -7.27 -4.04 -11.81
CA GLU A 73 -6.44 -4.27 -13.00
C GLU A 73 -5.90 -2.97 -13.57
N LYS A 74 -6.74 -1.94 -13.64
CA LYS A 74 -6.29 -0.62 -14.09
C LYS A 74 -5.24 -0.04 -13.13
N SER A 75 -5.45 -0.17 -11.83
CA SER A 75 -4.50 0.31 -10.82
C SER A 75 -3.16 -0.42 -10.93
N VAL A 76 -3.19 -1.73 -11.16
CA VAL A 76 -1.99 -2.54 -11.35
C VAL A 76 -1.26 -2.12 -12.62
N ASP A 77 -1.99 -1.92 -13.72
CA ASP A 77 -1.38 -1.45 -14.97
C ASP A 77 -0.71 -0.09 -14.79
N ASP A 78 -1.34 0.83 -14.06
CA ASP A 78 -0.76 2.13 -13.75
C ASP A 78 0.52 1.99 -12.91
N LEU A 79 0.51 1.12 -11.89
CA LEU A 79 1.69 0.85 -11.07
C LEU A 79 2.82 0.28 -11.92
N ASN A 80 2.53 -0.71 -12.75
CA ASN A 80 3.55 -1.33 -13.61
C ASN A 80 4.13 -0.32 -14.60
N ALA A 81 3.28 0.57 -15.15
CA ALA A 81 3.73 1.62 -16.05
C ALA A 81 4.67 2.61 -15.36
N ARG A 82 4.57 2.76 -14.06
CA ARG A 82 5.44 3.63 -13.25
C ARG A 82 6.65 2.90 -12.68
N GLY A 83 6.88 1.66 -13.10
CA GLY A 83 8.03 0.88 -12.67
C GLY A 83 7.85 0.15 -11.34
N VAL A 84 6.64 0.05 -10.83
CA VAL A 84 6.35 -0.64 -9.58
C VAL A 84 5.90 -2.07 -9.89
N ALA A 85 6.63 -3.06 -9.40
CA ALA A 85 6.31 -4.46 -9.59
C ALA A 85 5.13 -4.88 -8.70
N THR A 86 4.19 -5.62 -9.26
CA THR A 86 3.02 -6.13 -8.54
C THR A 86 2.98 -7.65 -8.49
N LYS A 87 3.77 -8.33 -9.31
CA LYS A 87 3.96 -9.78 -9.19
C LYS A 87 5.12 -10.02 -8.22
N ILE A 88 4.87 -9.90 -6.92
CA ILE A 88 5.90 -10.04 -5.88
C ILE A 88 5.79 -11.37 -5.11
N TYR A 89 4.71 -12.12 -5.31
CA TYR A 89 4.52 -13.43 -4.70
C TYR A 89 4.21 -14.47 -5.78
N ASP A 90 4.71 -15.67 -5.61
CA ASP A 90 4.20 -16.83 -6.36
C ASP A 90 3.17 -17.57 -5.51
N ASP A 91 2.46 -18.51 -6.14
CA ASP A 91 1.36 -19.21 -5.45
C ASP A 91 1.84 -20.05 -4.26
N SER A 92 3.09 -20.50 -4.28
CA SER A 92 3.65 -21.29 -3.17
C SER A 92 3.86 -20.48 -1.91
N GLU A 93 4.02 -19.16 -2.04
CA GLU A 93 4.18 -18.26 -0.90
C GLU A 93 2.85 -17.91 -0.22
N LEU A 94 1.73 -18.18 -0.90
CA LEU A 94 0.38 -17.87 -0.41
C LEU A 94 -0.51 -19.12 -0.52
N PRO A 95 -0.19 -20.21 0.19
CA PRO A 95 -0.82 -21.53 -0.05
C PRO A 95 -2.32 -21.59 0.25
N ASP A 96 -2.82 -20.74 1.14
CA ASP A 96 -4.23 -20.72 1.53
C ASP A 96 -5.05 -19.65 0.79
N MET A 97 -4.46 -19.03 -0.23
CA MET A 97 -5.09 -17.95 -0.99
C MET A 97 -5.36 -18.40 -2.42
N PRO A 98 -6.34 -17.78 -3.11
CA PRO A 98 -6.51 -18.02 -4.55
C PRO A 98 -5.21 -17.71 -5.32
N PRO A 99 -4.96 -18.37 -6.46
CA PRO A 99 -3.77 -18.09 -7.24
C PRO A 99 -3.81 -16.66 -7.79
N ASN A 100 -2.63 -16.05 -7.91
CA ASN A 100 -2.50 -14.75 -8.56
C ASN A 100 -2.02 -14.92 -9.99
N ASP A 101 -2.40 -13.97 -10.87
CA ASP A 101 -2.06 -14.03 -12.28
C ASP A 101 -0.64 -13.48 -12.56
N GLU A 102 -0.28 -13.31 -13.83
CA GLU A 102 1.03 -12.82 -14.24
C GLU A 102 1.30 -11.37 -13.81
N LYS A 103 0.26 -10.62 -13.48
CA LYS A 103 0.37 -9.26 -12.93
C LYS A 103 0.35 -9.24 -11.41
N GLY A 104 0.20 -10.40 -10.78
CA GLY A 104 0.11 -10.51 -9.33
C GLY A 104 -1.29 -10.27 -8.78
N ILE A 105 -2.30 -10.20 -9.64
CA ILE A 105 -3.68 -9.95 -9.18
C ILE A 105 -4.31 -11.25 -8.73
N MET A 106 -4.79 -11.24 -7.49
CA MET A 106 -5.58 -12.31 -6.92
C MET A 106 -7.05 -11.90 -6.98
N ARG A 107 -7.90 -12.80 -7.46
CA ARG A 107 -9.33 -12.51 -7.63
C ARG A 107 -10.17 -13.47 -6.83
N ASP A 108 -11.16 -12.91 -6.13
CA ASP A 108 -12.27 -13.66 -5.55
C ASP A 108 -13.49 -13.37 -6.43
N GLU A 109 -13.74 -14.26 -7.38
CA GLU A 109 -14.80 -14.06 -8.35
C GLU A 109 -16.19 -14.12 -7.74
N LYS A 110 -16.36 -14.89 -6.67
CA LYS A 110 -17.64 -15.00 -5.97
C LYS A 110 -18.08 -13.66 -5.39
N ASN A 111 -17.14 -12.91 -4.80
CA ASN A 111 -17.39 -11.61 -4.21
C ASN A 111 -17.02 -10.46 -5.15
N ARG A 112 -16.50 -10.78 -6.34
CA ARG A 112 -16.03 -9.81 -7.34
C ARG A 112 -14.99 -8.86 -6.73
N ALA A 113 -14.21 -9.36 -5.80
CA ALA A 113 -13.13 -8.64 -5.15
C ALA A 113 -11.80 -9.02 -5.78
N GLY A 114 -10.84 -8.13 -5.69
CA GLY A 114 -9.50 -8.40 -6.18
C GLY A 114 -8.47 -7.63 -5.37
N MET A 115 -7.23 -8.10 -5.39
CA MET A 115 -6.14 -7.38 -4.76
C MET A 115 -4.80 -7.74 -5.39
N ALA A 116 -3.86 -6.85 -5.25
CA ALA A 116 -2.48 -7.08 -5.61
C ALA A 116 -1.58 -6.37 -4.62
N TRP A 117 -0.38 -6.90 -4.43
CA TRP A 117 0.59 -6.34 -3.50
C TRP A 117 1.76 -5.73 -4.26
N PHE A 118 2.36 -4.74 -3.65
CA PHE A 118 3.59 -4.12 -4.12
C PHE A 118 4.40 -3.64 -2.93
N LYS A 119 5.63 -3.20 -3.17
CA LYS A 119 6.49 -2.74 -2.08
C LYS A 119 6.91 -1.30 -2.29
N ASP A 120 7.09 -0.59 -1.17
CA ASP A 120 7.77 0.70 -1.21
C ASP A 120 9.29 0.50 -1.27
N PRO A 121 10.10 1.56 -1.46
CA PRO A 121 11.56 1.41 -1.53
C PRO A 121 12.20 0.84 -0.27
N ALA A 122 11.54 0.96 0.87
CA ALA A 122 12.02 0.43 2.14
C ALA A 122 11.63 -1.04 2.36
N GLY A 123 10.93 -1.64 1.41
CA GLY A 123 10.50 -3.04 1.47
C GLY A 123 9.17 -3.27 2.20
N ASN A 124 8.49 -2.22 2.63
CA ASN A 124 7.17 -2.36 3.24
C ASN A 124 6.14 -2.85 2.21
N VAL A 125 5.24 -3.71 2.64
CA VAL A 125 4.22 -4.30 1.76
C VAL A 125 2.97 -3.42 1.77
N LEU A 126 2.53 -3.06 0.57
CA LEU A 126 1.32 -2.28 0.33
C LEU A 126 0.39 -3.11 -0.54
N ALA A 127 -0.88 -2.75 -0.56
CA ALA A 127 -1.86 -3.44 -1.41
C ALA A 127 -2.80 -2.45 -2.09
N VAL A 128 -3.27 -2.84 -3.25
CA VAL A 128 -4.43 -2.24 -3.90
C VAL A 128 -5.56 -3.26 -3.86
N VAL A 129 -6.73 -2.83 -3.44
CA VAL A 129 -7.86 -3.72 -3.14
C VAL A 129 -9.12 -3.17 -3.79
N SER A 130 -9.85 -4.06 -4.45
CA SER A 130 -11.22 -3.77 -4.87
C SER A 130 -12.14 -4.53 -3.94
N GLU A 131 -12.92 -3.81 -3.17
CA GLU A 131 -13.89 -4.41 -2.27
C GLU A 131 -15.19 -4.71 -3.01
N SER A 132 -15.85 -5.82 -2.62
CA SER A 132 -17.16 -6.14 -3.15
C SER A 132 -18.15 -5.08 -2.68
N LEU A 133 -18.83 -4.45 -3.63
CA LEU A 133 -19.86 -3.48 -3.30
C LEU A 133 -21.19 -4.21 -3.11
N PRO A 134 -21.98 -3.81 -2.11
CA PRO A 134 -23.33 -4.34 -1.98
C PRO A 134 -24.17 -3.93 -3.20
N ASP A 135 -25.01 -4.83 -3.63
CA ASP A 135 -25.93 -4.56 -4.75
C ASP A 135 -27.04 -3.60 -4.34
#